data_00afd4331e5964cd915e5e6f1a962ba0
#
_entry.id   00afd4331e5964cd915e5e6f1a962ba0
#
_cell.length_a   1.000
_cell.length_b   1.000
_cell.length_c   1.000
_cell.angle_alpha   90.00
_cell.angle_beta   90.00
_cell.angle_gamma   90.00
#
_symmetry.space_group_name_H-M   'P 1'
#
loop_
_entity.id
_entity.type
_entity.pdbx_description
1 polymer ?
#
loop_
_entity_poly.entity_id
_entity_poly.type
_entity_poly.pdbx_seq_one_letter_code
_entity_poly.pdbx_strand_id
1 'polypeptide(L)'
;VSLAFIDNGCGMSEDMVRAVCDPFTTTRKTRKVGLGLPLLKMTAQATGGEMSIASKMGEGTTVRVSFGLSHIDRPPMGDVPGVLHTLVLMNPQTDFRFAFDYDGKTFVLDTREIREAVAPIPLDHPEISAWIRDCLKQNIDELHGGLFS
;
A
#
# COMPACT_ATOMS: atom_id res chain seq x y z
N VAL A 1 12.43 4.72 5.60
CA VAL A 1 11.52 3.98 4.71
C VAL A 1 10.48 4.93 4.19
N SER A 2 10.18 4.87 2.90
CA SER A 2 9.11 5.69 2.30
C SER A 2 8.13 4.78 1.56
N LEU A 3 6.84 5.07 1.73
CA LEU A 3 5.75 4.39 1.04
C LEU A 3 4.93 5.41 0.24
N ALA A 4 4.47 5.01 -0.93
CA ALA A 4 3.53 5.79 -1.73
C ALA A 4 2.36 4.90 -2.14
N PHE A 5 1.15 5.38 -1.89
CA PHE A 5 -0.09 4.75 -2.32
C PHE A 5 -0.75 5.69 -3.32
N ILE A 6 -0.97 5.22 -4.54
CA ILE A 6 -1.51 6.01 -5.64
C ILE A 6 -2.70 5.26 -6.21
N ASP A 7 -3.86 5.90 -6.24
CA ASP A 7 -5.08 5.35 -6.82
C ASP A 7 -5.69 6.32 -7.85
N ASN A 8 -6.45 5.77 -8.77
CA ASN A 8 -7.25 6.49 -9.76
C ASN A 8 -8.75 6.45 -9.42
N GLY A 9 -9.07 6.45 -8.13
CA GLY A 9 -10.44 6.43 -7.62
C GLY A 9 -11.16 7.77 -7.78
N CYS A 10 -12.26 7.93 -7.05
CA CYS A 10 -13.08 9.14 -7.14
C CYS A 10 -12.40 10.41 -6.59
N GLY A 11 -11.28 10.27 -5.90
CA GLY A 11 -10.61 11.37 -5.24
C GLY A 11 -11.39 11.99 -4.08
N MET A 12 -10.85 13.07 -3.53
CA MET A 12 -11.41 13.79 -2.39
C MET A 12 -11.40 15.31 -2.65
N SER A 13 -12.36 16.03 -2.06
CA SER A 13 -12.31 17.49 -1.99
C SER A 13 -11.24 17.96 -1.02
N GLU A 14 -10.82 19.22 -1.12
CA GLU A 14 -9.83 19.79 -0.19
C GLU A 14 -10.27 19.71 1.27
N ASP A 15 -11.55 19.93 1.56
CA ASP A 15 -12.09 19.81 2.91
C ASP A 15 -12.03 18.36 3.44
N MET A 16 -12.28 17.38 2.58
CA MET A 16 -12.11 15.97 2.94
C MET A 16 -10.64 15.63 3.19
N VAL A 17 -9.70 16.12 2.38
CA VAL A 17 -8.26 15.90 2.57
C VAL A 17 -7.80 16.45 3.92
N ARG A 18 -8.28 17.63 4.31
CA ARG A 18 -7.98 18.22 5.63
C ARG A 18 -8.54 17.38 6.78
N ALA A 19 -9.77 16.88 6.61
CA ALA A 19 -10.48 16.13 7.64
C ALA A 19 -10.03 14.67 7.78
N VAL A 20 -9.57 14.01 6.71
CA VAL A 20 -9.31 12.56 6.69
C VAL A 20 -8.17 12.12 7.61
N CYS A 21 -7.27 13.02 7.96
CA CYS A 21 -6.16 12.77 8.89
C CYS A 21 -6.47 13.16 10.35
N ASP A 22 -7.64 13.73 10.61
CA ASP A 22 -8.05 14.09 11.96
C ASP A 22 -8.83 12.92 12.57
N PRO A 23 -8.32 12.27 13.65
CA PRO A 23 -8.98 11.14 14.27
C PRO A 23 -10.34 11.49 14.90
N PHE A 24 -10.61 12.78 15.11
CA PHE A 24 -11.86 13.29 15.71
C PHE A 24 -12.87 13.80 14.67
N THR A 25 -12.47 13.95 13.42
CA THR A 25 -13.34 14.44 12.34
C THR A 25 -13.86 13.27 11.51
N THR A 26 -15.07 12.81 11.80
CA THR A 26 -15.74 11.79 11.01
C THR A 26 -16.87 12.38 10.19
N THR A 27 -16.72 12.39 8.89
CA THR A 27 -17.79 12.79 7.94
C THR A 27 -18.86 11.71 7.75
N ARG A 28 -18.74 10.54 8.38
CA ARG A 28 -19.65 9.41 8.23
C ARG A 28 -20.54 9.23 9.47
N LYS A 29 -21.82 9.55 9.32
CA LYS A 29 -22.86 9.32 10.36
C LYS A 29 -23.19 7.85 10.65
N THR A 30 -22.67 6.88 9.88
CA THR A 30 -23.15 5.48 9.91
C THR A 30 -22.10 4.38 9.94
N ARG A 31 -20.78 4.67 9.94
CA ARG A 31 -19.72 3.65 10.07
C ARG A 31 -18.63 4.10 11.04
N LYS A 32 -18.17 3.12 11.84
CA LYS A 32 -17.00 3.27 12.70
C LYS A 32 -15.83 3.88 11.93
N VAL A 33 -15.21 4.85 12.54
CA VAL A 33 -14.09 5.67 12.12
C VAL A 33 -13.06 4.91 11.28
N GLY A 34 -12.70 5.46 10.09
CA GLY A 34 -11.52 5.01 9.36
C GLY A 34 -10.26 5.49 10.08
N LEU A 35 -9.69 4.65 10.95
CA LEU A 35 -8.49 4.99 11.72
C LEU A 35 -7.18 4.82 10.95
N GLY A 36 -7.21 4.24 9.74
CA GLY A 36 -5.99 3.89 9.00
C GLY A 36 -5.06 5.08 8.73
N LEU A 37 -5.56 6.13 8.07
CA LEU A 37 -4.73 7.31 7.75
C LEU A 37 -4.32 8.12 8.99
N PRO A 38 -5.19 8.39 9.98
CA PRO A 38 -4.78 9.01 11.24
C PRO A 38 -3.67 8.23 11.97
N LEU A 39 -3.80 6.92 12.10
CA LEU A 39 -2.79 6.08 12.75
C LEU A 39 -1.47 6.05 11.96
N LEU A 40 -1.54 5.96 10.63
CA LEU A 40 -0.37 6.02 9.76
C LEU A 40 0.38 7.34 9.94
N LYS A 41 -0.34 8.46 9.99
CA LYS A 41 0.23 9.79 10.23
C LYS A 41 0.89 9.89 11.60
N MET A 42 0.21 9.42 12.67
CA MET A 42 0.76 9.41 14.03
C MET A 42 2.05 8.58 14.10
N THR A 43 2.07 7.39 13.50
CA THR A 43 3.26 6.52 13.46
C THR A 43 4.41 7.18 12.70
N ALA A 44 4.13 7.80 11.55
CA ALA A 44 5.15 8.54 10.80
C ALA A 44 5.78 9.65 11.65
N GLN A 45 4.96 10.48 12.27
CA GLN A 45 5.41 11.58 13.13
C GLN A 45 6.19 11.08 14.35
N ALA A 46 5.72 10.02 15.02
CA ALA A 46 6.40 9.42 16.16
C ALA A 46 7.81 8.88 15.83
N THR A 47 8.04 8.53 14.57
CA THR A 47 9.35 8.02 14.09
C THR A 47 10.20 9.07 13.38
N GLY A 48 9.84 10.35 13.49
CA GLY A 48 10.58 11.45 12.86
C GLY A 48 10.39 11.54 11.33
N GLY A 49 9.35 10.88 10.81
CA GLY A 49 8.94 10.97 9.42
C GLY A 49 7.74 11.90 9.22
N GLU A 50 7.19 11.87 8.03
CA GLU A 50 6.07 12.73 7.64
C GLU A 50 5.06 12.00 6.75
N MET A 51 3.85 12.53 6.65
CA MET A 51 2.83 12.06 5.72
C MET A 51 2.22 13.22 4.97
N SER A 52 2.02 13.05 3.67
CA SER A 52 1.30 13.97 2.79
C SER A 52 0.20 13.26 2.03
N ILE A 53 -0.88 13.99 1.73
CA ILE A 53 -1.99 13.54 0.91
C ILE A 53 -2.26 14.58 -0.15
N ALA A 54 -2.27 14.16 -1.41
CA ALA A 54 -2.73 14.94 -2.55
C ALA A 54 -3.90 14.20 -3.20
N SER A 55 -5.02 14.88 -3.37
CA SER A 55 -6.20 14.29 -4.00
C SER A 55 -6.96 15.32 -4.81
N LYS A 56 -7.61 14.86 -5.88
CA LYS A 56 -8.48 15.69 -6.71
C LYS A 56 -9.70 14.88 -7.12
N MET A 57 -10.87 15.49 -6.99
CA MET A 57 -12.13 14.87 -7.38
C MET A 57 -12.09 14.39 -8.83
N GLY A 58 -12.43 13.12 -9.05
CA GLY A 58 -12.44 12.45 -10.35
C GLY A 58 -11.07 12.02 -10.90
N GLU A 59 -9.96 12.30 -10.19
CA GLU A 59 -8.61 11.94 -10.64
C GLU A 59 -7.92 10.89 -9.73
N GLY A 60 -8.35 10.79 -8.47
CA GLY A 60 -7.80 9.84 -7.50
C GLY A 60 -7.02 10.49 -6.36
N THR A 61 -6.24 9.66 -5.64
CA THR A 61 -5.53 10.07 -4.44
C THR A 61 -4.09 9.55 -4.45
N THR A 62 -3.18 10.36 -3.93
CA THR A 62 -1.81 9.97 -3.63
C THR A 62 -1.54 10.22 -2.16
N VAL A 63 -1.18 9.17 -1.43
CA VAL A 63 -0.67 9.25 -0.06
C VAL A 63 0.81 8.91 -0.07
N ARG A 64 1.64 9.77 0.49
CA ARG A 64 3.07 9.50 0.72
C ARG A 64 3.35 9.57 2.19
N VAL A 65 4.12 8.62 2.68
CA VAL A 65 4.52 8.54 4.08
C VAL A 65 5.97 8.11 4.19
N SER A 66 6.70 8.71 5.12
CA SER A 66 8.07 8.32 5.45
C SER A 66 8.19 8.00 6.93
N PHE A 67 9.14 7.14 7.26
CA PHE A 67 9.45 6.71 8.63
C PHE A 67 10.97 6.78 8.83
N GLY A 68 11.41 7.24 9.99
CA GLY A 68 12.81 7.18 10.38
C GLY A 68 13.29 5.73 10.51
N LEU A 69 14.40 5.40 9.83
CA LEU A 69 14.93 4.01 9.82
C LEU A 69 15.44 3.56 11.19
N SER A 70 16.13 4.46 11.90
CA SER A 70 16.83 4.15 13.16
C SER A 70 16.03 4.50 14.40
N HIS A 71 14.75 4.85 14.26
CA HIS A 71 13.94 5.24 15.41
C HIS A 71 13.52 4.01 16.22
N ILE A 72 13.72 4.07 17.56
CA ILE A 72 13.43 2.94 18.45
C ILE A 72 11.94 2.56 18.46
N ASP A 73 11.05 3.53 18.25
CA ASP A 73 9.59 3.33 18.20
C ASP A 73 9.06 2.95 16.81
N ARG A 74 9.95 2.70 15.82
CA ARG A 74 9.51 2.29 14.50
C ARG A 74 8.93 0.87 14.56
N PRO A 75 7.64 0.68 14.26
CA PRO A 75 7.08 -0.67 14.22
C PRO A 75 7.70 -1.47 13.05
N PRO A 76 7.76 -2.79 13.17
CA PRO A 76 8.15 -3.64 12.05
C PRO A 76 7.18 -3.48 10.88
N MET A 77 7.65 -3.67 9.66
CA MET A 77 6.81 -3.57 8.45
C MET A 77 5.77 -4.69 8.36
N GLY A 78 5.97 -5.78 9.09
CA GLY A 78 5.08 -6.93 9.06
C GLY A 78 5.17 -7.72 7.74
N ASP A 79 4.16 -8.56 7.49
CA ASP A 79 4.08 -9.40 6.29
C ASP A 79 3.59 -8.59 5.08
N VAL A 80 4.46 -7.77 4.49
CA VAL A 80 4.16 -6.99 3.29
C VAL A 80 3.75 -7.88 2.11
N PRO A 81 4.48 -8.96 1.78
CA PRO A 81 4.08 -9.87 0.70
C PRO A 81 2.66 -10.43 0.88
N GLY A 82 2.32 -10.89 2.09
CA GLY A 82 1.00 -11.42 2.40
C GLY A 82 -0.12 -10.40 2.27
N VAL A 83 0.12 -9.16 2.71
CA VAL A 83 -0.84 -8.04 2.53
C VAL A 83 -1.08 -7.76 1.05
N LEU A 84 -0.02 -7.64 0.24
CA LEU A 84 -0.13 -7.35 -1.19
C LEU A 84 -0.82 -8.50 -1.95
N HIS A 85 -0.48 -9.75 -1.64
CA HIS A 85 -1.16 -10.93 -2.18
C HIS A 85 -2.67 -10.89 -1.85
N THR A 86 -3.01 -10.59 -0.59
CA THR A 86 -4.42 -10.49 -0.16
C THR A 86 -5.17 -9.38 -0.92
N LEU A 87 -4.53 -8.23 -1.17
CA LEU A 87 -5.13 -7.15 -1.96
C LEU A 87 -5.50 -7.62 -3.37
N VAL A 88 -4.60 -8.33 -4.05
CA VAL A 88 -4.87 -8.88 -5.40
C VAL A 88 -5.99 -9.91 -5.35
N LEU A 89 -5.94 -10.85 -4.40
CA LEU A 89 -6.91 -11.94 -4.27
C LEU A 89 -8.33 -11.43 -3.98
N MET A 90 -8.44 -10.45 -3.08
CA MET A 90 -9.73 -9.88 -2.68
C MET A 90 -10.32 -8.89 -3.69
N ASN A 91 -9.52 -8.44 -4.66
CA ASN A 91 -9.91 -7.45 -5.65
C ASN A 91 -9.49 -7.87 -7.07
N PRO A 92 -9.99 -9.01 -7.59
CA PRO A 92 -9.51 -9.60 -8.85
C PRO A 92 -9.78 -8.74 -10.10
N GLN A 93 -10.66 -7.74 -9.99
CA GLN A 93 -10.99 -6.79 -11.06
C GLN A 93 -10.19 -5.48 -10.99
N THR A 94 -9.37 -5.30 -9.94
CA THR A 94 -8.53 -4.12 -9.76
C THR A 94 -7.11 -4.44 -10.24
N ASP A 95 -6.52 -3.51 -10.98
CA ASP A 95 -5.13 -3.62 -11.37
C ASP A 95 -4.23 -3.03 -10.30
N PHE A 96 -3.19 -3.78 -9.96
CA PHE A 96 -2.18 -3.39 -8.98
C PHE A 96 -0.82 -3.35 -9.64
N ARG A 97 -0.06 -2.31 -9.33
CA ARG A 97 1.36 -2.22 -9.65
C ARG A 97 2.14 -1.98 -8.37
N PHE A 98 2.92 -2.95 -7.96
CA PHE A 98 3.82 -2.87 -6.81
C PHE A 98 5.24 -2.60 -7.29
N ALA A 99 5.89 -1.63 -6.71
CA ALA A 99 7.29 -1.31 -6.98
C ALA A 99 8.04 -1.19 -5.67
N PHE A 100 9.19 -1.84 -5.60
CA PHE A 100 10.07 -1.88 -4.45
C PHE A 100 11.47 -1.48 -4.88
N ASP A 101 12.03 -0.52 -4.18
CA ASP A 101 13.40 -0.05 -4.39
C ASP A 101 14.19 -0.20 -3.10
N TYR A 102 15.32 -0.86 -3.18
CA TYR A 102 16.23 -1.01 -2.06
C TYR A 102 17.69 -1.06 -2.57
N ASP A 103 18.50 -0.16 -2.07
CA ASP A 103 19.95 -0.08 -2.38
C ASP A 103 20.26 -0.16 -3.88
N GLY A 104 19.50 0.60 -4.68
CA GLY A 104 19.64 0.66 -6.13
C GLY A 104 19.13 -0.54 -6.92
N LYS A 105 18.51 -1.52 -6.24
CA LYS A 105 17.79 -2.63 -6.87
C LYS A 105 16.31 -2.34 -6.85
N THR A 106 15.63 -2.69 -7.95
CA THR A 106 14.19 -2.48 -8.11
C THR A 106 13.51 -3.80 -8.46
N PHE A 107 12.40 -4.09 -7.80
CA PHE A 107 11.47 -5.14 -8.18
C PHE A 107 10.11 -4.51 -8.50
N VAL A 108 9.49 -4.93 -9.58
CA VAL A 108 8.15 -4.48 -9.99
C VAL A 108 7.29 -5.70 -10.30
N LEU A 109 6.07 -5.71 -9.77
CA LEU A 109 5.03 -6.67 -10.14
C LEU A 109 3.80 -5.88 -10.59
N ASP A 110 3.34 -6.16 -11.82
CA ASP A 110 2.15 -5.55 -12.41
C ASP A 110 1.12 -6.64 -12.71
N THR A 111 -0.05 -6.56 -12.09
CA THR A 111 -1.09 -7.58 -12.27
C THR A 111 -1.69 -7.58 -13.66
N ARG A 112 -1.55 -6.51 -14.44
CA ARG A 112 -1.99 -6.45 -15.85
C ARG A 112 -1.15 -7.38 -16.70
N GLU A 113 0.18 -7.34 -16.54
CA GLU A 113 1.12 -8.21 -17.26
C GLU A 113 0.86 -9.69 -16.91
N ILE A 114 0.61 -9.99 -15.64
CA ILE A 114 0.27 -11.35 -15.21
C ILE A 114 -1.03 -11.79 -15.86
N ARG A 115 -2.07 -10.95 -15.82
CA ARG A 115 -3.39 -11.25 -16.41
C ARG A 115 -3.30 -11.55 -17.90
N GLU A 116 -2.50 -10.78 -18.64
CA GLU A 116 -2.26 -11.03 -20.08
C GLU A 116 -1.53 -12.36 -20.30
N ALA A 117 -0.53 -12.66 -19.49
CA ALA A 117 0.28 -13.89 -19.62
C ALA A 117 -0.50 -15.17 -19.31
N VAL A 118 -1.44 -15.12 -18.34
CA VAL A 118 -2.18 -16.31 -17.89
C VAL A 118 -3.58 -16.44 -18.51
N ALA A 119 -4.00 -15.49 -19.34
CA ALA A 119 -5.33 -15.49 -19.95
C ALA A 119 -5.64 -16.83 -20.65
N PRO A 120 -6.84 -17.39 -20.49
CA PRO A 120 -8.03 -16.83 -19.84
C PRO A 120 -8.16 -17.16 -18.33
N ILE A 121 -7.11 -17.63 -17.68
CA ILE A 121 -7.14 -18.03 -16.26
C ILE A 121 -7.23 -16.77 -15.38
N PRO A 122 -8.18 -16.69 -14.42
CA PRO A 122 -8.28 -15.53 -13.55
C PRO A 122 -7.17 -15.50 -12.48
N LEU A 123 -6.83 -14.31 -11.97
CA LEU A 123 -5.74 -14.13 -10.97
C LEU A 123 -6.01 -14.81 -9.62
N ASP A 124 -7.28 -15.04 -9.27
CA ASP A 124 -7.71 -15.74 -8.06
C ASP A 124 -7.72 -17.27 -8.21
N HIS A 125 -7.35 -17.79 -9.39
CA HIS A 125 -7.13 -19.24 -9.56
C HIS A 125 -6.02 -19.70 -8.59
N PRO A 126 -6.21 -20.82 -7.88
CA PRO A 126 -5.31 -21.25 -6.80
C PRO A 126 -3.82 -21.28 -7.20
N GLU A 127 -3.49 -21.79 -8.37
CA GLU A 127 -2.10 -21.89 -8.86
C GLU A 127 -1.51 -20.50 -9.17
N ILE A 128 -2.28 -19.62 -9.80
CA ILE A 128 -1.84 -18.25 -10.11
C ILE A 128 -1.69 -17.45 -8.84
N SER A 129 -2.66 -17.56 -7.93
CA SER A 129 -2.62 -16.91 -6.61
C SER A 129 -1.40 -17.36 -5.79
N ALA A 130 -1.10 -18.66 -5.76
CA ALA A 130 0.08 -19.19 -5.10
C ALA A 130 1.38 -18.65 -5.72
N TRP A 131 1.46 -18.62 -7.05
CA TRP A 131 2.62 -18.09 -7.77
C TRP A 131 2.84 -16.60 -7.47
N ILE A 132 1.77 -15.77 -7.46
CA ILE A 132 1.86 -14.34 -7.10
C ILE A 132 2.41 -14.17 -5.69
N ARG A 133 1.91 -14.93 -4.71
CA ARG A 133 2.39 -14.88 -3.33
C ARG A 133 3.87 -15.22 -3.22
N ASP A 134 4.28 -16.31 -3.87
CA ASP A 134 5.66 -16.81 -3.79
C ASP A 134 6.62 -15.86 -4.53
N CYS A 135 6.20 -15.29 -5.66
CA CYS A 135 6.93 -14.28 -6.40
C CYS A 135 7.15 -13.00 -5.57
N LEU A 136 6.10 -12.48 -4.92
CA LEU A 136 6.21 -11.33 -4.02
C LEU A 136 7.17 -11.61 -2.87
N LYS A 137 6.98 -12.76 -2.20
CA LYS A 137 7.80 -13.13 -1.04
C LYS A 137 9.27 -13.25 -1.43
N GLN A 138 9.58 -14.05 -2.44
CA GLN A 138 10.96 -14.29 -2.84
C GLN A 138 11.67 -13.00 -3.24
N ASN A 139 11.07 -12.19 -4.12
CA ASN A 139 11.71 -10.99 -4.62
C ASN A 139 11.86 -9.90 -3.55
N ILE A 140 10.86 -9.75 -2.66
CA ILE A 140 10.96 -8.79 -1.56
C ILE A 140 12.03 -9.25 -0.56
N ASP A 141 12.09 -10.52 -0.19
CA ASP A 141 13.11 -11.08 0.71
C ASP A 141 14.52 -10.93 0.13
N GLU A 142 14.71 -11.19 -1.17
CA GLU A 142 16.00 -11.02 -1.85
C GLU A 142 16.45 -9.55 -1.91
N LEU A 143 15.53 -8.61 -2.07
CA LEU A 143 15.87 -7.19 -2.14
C LEU A 143 16.46 -6.66 -0.84
N HIS A 144 15.87 -6.98 0.31
CA HIS A 144 16.24 -6.38 1.59
C HIS A 144 16.97 -7.32 2.56
N GLY A 145 17.32 -8.55 2.13
CA GLY A 145 18.10 -9.48 2.94
C GLY A 145 17.50 -9.80 4.32
N GLY A 146 16.16 -9.82 4.42
CA GLY A 146 15.46 -10.12 5.68
C GLY A 146 15.23 -8.92 6.61
N LEU A 147 15.42 -7.68 6.17
CA LEU A 147 15.23 -6.46 6.99
C LEU A 147 13.79 -6.23 7.47
N PHE A 148 12.80 -6.92 6.91
CA PHE A 148 11.39 -6.80 7.29
C PHE A 148 10.86 -8.02 8.07
N SER A 149 11.70 -8.99 8.31
CA SER A 149 11.36 -10.15 9.15
C SER A 149 11.56 -9.87 10.64
#